data_aa3625fbbf24426e815336a6e153a362
#
_entry.id   aa3625fbbf24426e815336a6e153a362
#
_cell.length_a   1.000
_cell.length_b   1.000
_cell.length_c   1.000
_cell.angle_alpha   90.00
_cell.angle_beta   90.00
_cell.angle_gamma   90.00
#
_symmetry.space_group_name_H-M   'P 1'
#
loop_
_entity.id
_entity.type
_entity.pdbx_description
1 polymer ?
#
loop_
_entity_poly.entity_id
_entity_poly.type
_entity_poly.pdbx_seq_one_letter_code
_entity_poly.pdbx_strand_id
1 'polypeptide(L)'
;MSILKVSNLHKTYKGRNKLDKTEALNGINFEINKGEFIGIMGPSGSGKTTLLNVLSGIARYTSGSIEILEENIQNMSRSEMAEFRSRHLGFVFQDFNLLNSLTIKENIMLPLSIESNNSEDYELDNYEERTISAMKMLKIDTIANKYPYLISGGQQQRAAIARAIINNPDIIFADEPTGNLDWNSSTIVMDHFEKLNIHNNDTILVVTHDPFTARYCNRIIFIKKGEIYSEINKNKKTKNEFFYDILDILRNIGDDQYEL
;
A
#
# COMPACT_ATOMS: atom_id res chain seq x y z
N MET A 1 -18.62 -3.57 5.74
CA MET A 1 -17.97 -4.19 6.90
C MET A 1 -16.57 -3.61 6.99
N SER A 2 -16.20 -3.04 8.11
CA SER A 2 -14.86 -2.46 8.33
C SER A 2 -13.83 -3.59 8.34
N ILE A 3 -12.78 -3.47 7.52
CA ILE A 3 -11.68 -4.45 7.45
C ILE A 3 -10.45 -3.96 8.21
N LEU A 4 -10.31 -2.63 8.34
CA LEU A 4 -9.26 -1.97 9.10
C LEU A 4 -9.86 -0.82 9.90
N LYS A 5 -9.53 -0.76 11.21
CA LYS A 5 -9.95 0.31 12.10
C LYS A 5 -8.76 0.85 12.86
N VAL A 6 -8.62 2.17 12.85
CA VAL A 6 -7.58 2.93 13.53
C VAL A 6 -8.22 3.85 14.55
N SER A 7 -7.80 3.75 15.81
CA SER A 7 -8.37 4.55 16.89
C SER A 7 -7.28 5.22 17.72
N ASN A 8 -7.33 6.55 17.76
CA ASN A 8 -6.43 7.42 18.53
C ASN A 8 -4.95 7.03 18.40
N LEU A 9 -4.51 6.81 17.16
CA LEU A 9 -3.19 6.28 16.86
C LEU A 9 -2.12 7.36 17.00
N HIS A 10 -1.09 7.06 17.81
CA HIS A 10 0.07 7.91 18.00
C HIS A 10 1.36 7.16 17.67
N LYS A 11 2.30 7.84 17.03
CA LYS A 11 3.66 7.35 16.81
C LYS A 11 4.69 8.42 17.09
N THR A 12 5.54 8.18 18.08
CA THR A 12 6.66 9.03 18.44
C THR A 12 7.98 8.28 18.24
N TYR A 13 8.89 8.86 17.49
CA TYR A 13 10.27 8.42 17.39
C TYR A 13 11.12 9.15 18.45
N LYS A 14 11.97 8.39 19.14
CA LYS A 14 12.93 8.93 20.11
C LYS A 14 14.28 9.12 19.43
N GLY A 15 14.82 10.32 19.46
CA GLY A 15 16.18 10.62 19.02
C GLY A 15 17.25 10.01 19.93
N ARG A 16 18.53 10.20 19.57
CA ARG A 16 19.67 9.76 20.39
C ARG A 16 19.68 10.43 21.77
N ASN A 17 19.25 11.69 21.86
CA ASN A 17 19.05 12.38 23.11
C ASN A 17 17.61 12.17 23.60
N LYS A 18 17.41 11.95 24.89
CA LYS A 18 16.07 11.77 25.49
C LYS A 18 15.10 12.95 25.26
N LEU A 19 15.62 14.11 24.91
CA LEU A 19 14.86 15.34 24.62
C LEU A 19 14.41 15.42 23.16
N ASP A 20 15.06 14.71 22.25
CA ASP A 20 14.71 14.73 20.82
C ASP A 20 13.58 13.72 20.57
N LYS A 21 12.37 14.23 20.51
CA LYS A 21 11.18 13.44 20.17
C LYS A 21 10.54 14.01 18.92
N THR A 22 10.28 13.16 17.93
CA THR A 22 9.49 13.52 16.74
C THR A 22 8.17 12.77 16.80
N GLU A 23 7.08 13.50 16.96
CA GLU A 23 5.73 12.97 16.88
C GLU A 23 5.35 12.88 15.40
N ALA A 24 5.34 11.65 14.87
CA ALA A 24 5.07 11.41 13.46
C ALA A 24 3.58 11.16 13.17
N LEU A 25 2.83 10.66 14.17
CA LEU A 25 1.38 10.50 14.12
C LEU A 25 0.79 10.97 15.44
N ASN A 26 -0.29 11.74 15.37
CA ASN A 26 -0.94 12.38 16.50
C ASN A 26 -2.46 12.21 16.45
N GLY A 27 -2.99 11.20 17.13
CA GLY A 27 -4.43 10.99 17.28
C GLY A 27 -5.16 10.60 15.99
N ILE A 28 -4.55 9.84 15.10
CA ILE A 28 -5.16 9.40 13.83
C ILE A 28 -6.34 8.45 14.09
N ASN A 29 -7.48 8.75 13.47
CA ASN A 29 -8.71 7.96 13.56
C ASN A 29 -9.33 7.79 12.17
N PHE A 30 -9.49 6.57 11.67
CA PHE A 30 -10.25 6.26 10.47
C PHE A 30 -10.55 4.77 10.37
N GLU A 31 -11.46 4.42 9.45
CA GLU A 31 -11.81 3.04 9.14
C GLU A 31 -11.75 2.82 7.63
N ILE A 32 -11.44 1.61 7.21
CA ILE A 32 -11.49 1.16 5.80
C ILE A 32 -12.47 0.01 5.70
N ASN A 33 -13.37 0.09 4.73
CA ASN A 33 -14.31 -0.98 4.43
C ASN A 33 -13.73 -1.95 3.39
N LYS A 34 -14.19 -3.21 3.43
CA LYS A 34 -13.81 -4.20 2.42
C LYS A 34 -14.18 -3.72 1.02
N GLY A 35 -13.24 -3.86 0.07
CA GLY A 35 -13.40 -3.41 -1.31
C GLY A 35 -13.23 -1.90 -1.52
N GLU A 36 -12.76 -1.16 -0.52
CA GLU A 36 -12.50 0.27 -0.66
C GLU A 36 -11.13 0.53 -1.29
N PHE A 37 -11.07 1.48 -2.24
CA PHE A 37 -9.82 1.99 -2.79
C PHE A 37 -9.56 3.38 -2.21
N ILE A 38 -8.69 3.45 -1.20
CA ILE A 38 -8.42 4.66 -0.42
C ILE A 38 -7.02 5.21 -0.67
N GLY A 39 -6.89 6.54 -0.74
CA GLY A 39 -5.64 7.26 -0.81
C GLY A 39 -5.29 7.97 0.50
N ILE A 40 -4.04 7.90 0.92
CA ILE A 40 -3.48 8.76 1.98
C ILE A 40 -2.57 9.78 1.31
N MET A 41 -2.90 11.06 1.42
CA MET A 41 -2.15 12.15 0.82
C MET A 41 -1.63 13.15 1.85
N GLY A 42 -0.65 13.96 1.44
CA GLY A 42 -0.12 15.04 2.26
C GLY A 42 1.31 15.42 1.86
N PRO A 43 1.85 16.53 2.37
CA PRO A 43 3.20 16.99 2.04
C PRO A 43 4.26 16.00 2.53
N SER A 44 5.51 16.19 2.06
CA SER A 44 6.65 15.41 2.57
C SER A 44 6.79 15.60 4.08
N GLY A 45 7.07 14.51 4.80
CA GLY A 45 7.21 14.55 6.27
C GLY A 45 5.89 14.62 7.05
N SER A 46 4.72 14.56 6.41
CA SER A 46 3.43 14.60 7.12
C SER A 46 3.08 13.33 7.92
N GLY A 47 3.85 12.23 7.79
CA GLY A 47 3.62 10.98 8.52
C GLY A 47 3.05 9.83 7.68
N LYS A 48 2.85 9.99 6.36
CA LYS A 48 2.22 8.97 5.48
C LYS A 48 2.92 7.61 5.51
N THR A 49 4.22 7.58 5.20
CA THR A 49 5.01 6.34 5.23
C THR A 49 5.10 5.75 6.65
N THR A 50 5.13 6.62 7.69
CA THR A 50 5.05 6.16 9.07
C THR A 50 3.70 5.48 9.34
N LEU A 51 2.59 6.07 8.88
CA LEU A 51 1.27 5.47 9.01
C LEU A 51 1.21 4.11 8.31
N LEU A 52 1.67 4.02 7.06
CA LEU A 52 1.70 2.76 6.32
C LEU A 52 2.51 1.68 7.06
N ASN A 53 3.72 2.03 7.53
CA ASN A 53 4.57 1.11 8.27
C ASN A 53 3.95 0.62 9.58
N VAL A 54 3.16 1.46 10.23
CA VAL A 54 2.48 1.11 11.48
C VAL A 54 1.25 0.25 11.18
N LEU A 55 0.45 0.58 10.17
CA LEU A 55 -0.71 -0.21 9.74
C LEU A 55 -0.31 -1.62 9.31
N SER A 56 0.84 -1.73 8.67
CA SER A 56 1.36 -3.00 8.17
C SER A 56 2.09 -3.83 9.24
N GLY A 57 2.21 -3.32 10.46
CA GLY A 57 2.97 -3.99 11.53
C GLY A 57 4.48 -4.07 11.30
N ILE A 58 5.03 -3.33 10.32
CA ILE A 58 6.48 -3.19 10.11
C ILE A 58 7.07 -2.36 11.26
N ALA A 59 6.37 -1.30 11.68
CA ALA A 59 6.75 -0.47 12.81
C ALA A 59 5.69 -0.55 13.92
N ARG A 60 6.13 -0.62 15.18
CA ARG A 60 5.22 -0.52 16.32
C ARG A 60 4.77 0.93 16.53
N TYR A 61 3.52 1.15 16.90
CA TYR A 61 3.01 2.45 17.30
C TYR A 61 3.25 2.73 18.81
N THR A 62 3.05 3.96 19.24
CA THR A 62 3.31 4.37 20.63
C THR A 62 2.08 4.16 21.51
N SER A 63 0.90 4.54 21.03
CA SER A 63 -0.39 4.36 21.71
C SER A 63 -1.53 4.40 20.70
N GLY A 64 -2.74 4.05 21.15
CA GLY A 64 -3.92 3.87 20.33
C GLY A 64 -4.18 2.40 20.01
N SER A 65 -4.98 2.12 18.98
CA SER A 65 -5.23 0.76 18.51
C SER A 65 -5.35 0.67 17.00
N ILE A 66 -4.95 -0.47 16.46
CA ILE A 66 -5.15 -0.86 15.06
C ILE A 66 -5.75 -2.26 15.07
N GLU A 67 -6.92 -2.37 14.48
CA GLU A 67 -7.62 -3.63 14.27
C GLU A 67 -7.70 -3.92 12.78
N ILE A 68 -7.25 -5.10 12.36
CA ILE A 68 -7.34 -5.60 10.97
C ILE A 68 -8.03 -6.95 11.03
N LEU A 69 -9.11 -7.13 10.26
CA LEU A 69 -9.93 -8.36 10.29
C LEU A 69 -10.41 -8.70 11.72
N GLU A 70 -10.77 -7.67 12.49
CA GLU A 70 -11.19 -7.77 13.90
C GLU A 70 -10.07 -8.21 14.88
N GLU A 71 -8.83 -8.34 14.40
CA GLU A 71 -7.67 -8.67 15.22
C GLU A 71 -6.84 -7.42 15.56
N ASN A 72 -6.51 -7.23 16.85
CA ASN A 72 -5.63 -6.14 17.28
C ASN A 72 -4.17 -6.55 17.07
N ILE A 73 -3.52 -5.91 16.08
CA ILE A 73 -2.15 -6.26 15.66
C ILE A 73 -1.07 -5.96 16.73
N GLN A 74 -1.37 -5.14 17.75
CA GLN A 74 -0.43 -4.85 18.82
C GLN A 74 -0.18 -6.04 19.74
N ASN A 75 -1.18 -6.92 19.88
CA ASN A 75 -1.13 -8.09 20.75
C ASN A 75 -0.34 -9.24 20.13
N MET A 76 -0.05 -9.16 18.83
CA MET A 76 0.69 -10.19 18.11
C MET A 76 2.17 -10.17 18.45
N SER A 77 2.75 -11.35 18.66
CA SER A 77 4.20 -11.56 18.69
C SER A 77 4.80 -11.26 17.30
N ARG A 78 6.14 -11.23 17.23
CA ARG A 78 6.81 -11.00 15.92
C ARG A 78 6.51 -12.11 14.90
N SER A 79 6.40 -13.35 15.35
CA SER A 79 6.10 -14.51 14.52
C SER A 79 4.65 -14.45 14.00
N GLU A 80 3.69 -14.23 14.91
CA GLU A 80 2.27 -14.09 14.55
C GLU A 80 2.05 -12.92 13.57
N MET A 81 2.72 -11.78 13.80
CA MET A 81 2.63 -10.65 12.88
C MET A 81 3.27 -10.95 11.50
N ALA A 82 4.32 -11.75 11.45
CA ALA A 82 4.92 -12.16 10.19
C ALA A 82 4.00 -13.10 9.40
N GLU A 83 3.37 -14.05 10.07
CA GLU A 83 2.37 -14.95 9.50
C GLU A 83 1.13 -14.17 9.04
N PHE A 84 0.60 -13.28 9.88
CA PHE A 84 -0.52 -12.40 9.55
C PHE A 84 -0.24 -11.57 8.28
N ARG A 85 0.95 -10.94 8.18
CA ARG A 85 1.35 -10.21 6.97
C ARG A 85 1.38 -11.09 5.74
N SER A 86 1.95 -12.29 5.85
CA SER A 86 2.06 -13.21 4.70
C SER A 86 0.69 -13.62 4.15
N ARG A 87 -0.28 -13.81 5.02
CA ARG A 87 -1.63 -14.29 4.64
C ARG A 87 -2.57 -13.16 4.21
N HIS A 88 -2.56 -12.04 4.93
CA HIS A 88 -3.61 -11.03 4.84
C HIS A 88 -3.20 -9.72 4.18
N LEU A 89 -1.88 -9.45 4.06
CA LEU A 89 -1.39 -8.16 3.58
C LEU A 89 -0.50 -8.31 2.34
N GLY A 90 -0.86 -7.58 1.28
CA GLY A 90 -0.02 -7.41 0.10
C GLY A 90 0.76 -6.09 0.17
N PHE A 91 2.00 -6.08 -0.34
CA PHE A 91 2.85 -4.88 -0.32
C PHE A 91 3.40 -4.53 -1.68
N VAL A 92 3.21 -3.28 -2.06
CA VAL A 92 3.79 -2.67 -3.27
C VAL A 92 4.59 -1.44 -2.84
N PHE A 93 5.89 -1.45 -3.07
CA PHE A 93 6.84 -0.40 -2.67
C PHE A 93 7.23 0.48 -3.86
N GLN A 94 7.66 1.69 -3.59
CA GLN A 94 8.17 2.64 -4.57
C GLN A 94 9.41 2.08 -5.32
N ASP A 95 10.31 1.42 -4.62
CA ASP A 95 11.55 0.86 -5.18
C ASP A 95 11.39 -0.60 -5.65
N PHE A 96 10.14 -1.04 -5.88
CA PHE A 96 9.76 -2.37 -6.35
C PHE A 96 10.14 -3.52 -5.39
N ASN A 97 11.29 -3.44 -4.74
CA ASN A 97 11.85 -4.43 -3.81
C ASN A 97 11.86 -5.86 -4.38
N LEU A 98 12.19 -5.98 -5.67
CA LEU A 98 12.43 -7.27 -6.32
C LEU A 98 13.85 -7.77 -6.02
N LEU A 99 14.00 -9.07 -5.83
CA LEU A 99 15.29 -9.71 -5.61
C LEU A 99 16.02 -9.88 -6.95
N ASN A 100 17.15 -9.20 -7.13
CA ASN A 100 17.93 -9.24 -8.37
C ASN A 100 18.55 -10.60 -8.68
N SER A 101 18.66 -11.49 -7.70
CA SER A 101 19.14 -12.87 -7.85
C SER A 101 18.07 -13.84 -8.36
N LEU A 102 16.82 -13.42 -8.41
CA LEU A 102 15.68 -14.21 -8.86
C LEU A 102 15.10 -13.65 -10.16
N THR A 103 14.57 -14.54 -11.00
CA THR A 103 13.76 -14.15 -12.16
C THR A 103 12.46 -13.48 -11.73
N ILE A 104 11.74 -12.87 -12.67
CA ILE A 104 10.43 -12.24 -12.38
C ILE A 104 9.43 -13.29 -11.90
N LYS A 105 9.38 -14.47 -12.52
CA LYS A 105 8.52 -15.58 -12.08
C LYS A 105 8.83 -15.99 -10.65
N GLU A 106 10.10 -16.19 -10.31
CA GLU A 106 10.53 -16.59 -8.96
C GLU A 106 10.25 -15.50 -7.93
N ASN A 107 10.45 -14.21 -8.26
CA ASN A 107 10.06 -13.11 -7.38
C ASN A 107 8.57 -13.11 -7.04
N ILE A 108 7.71 -13.38 -8.03
CA ILE A 108 6.25 -13.41 -7.85
C ILE A 108 5.84 -14.65 -7.04
N MET A 109 6.48 -15.78 -7.25
CA MET A 109 6.18 -17.05 -6.56
C MET A 109 6.69 -17.08 -5.11
N LEU A 110 7.63 -16.23 -4.74
CA LEU A 110 8.29 -16.24 -3.43
C LEU A 110 7.34 -16.26 -2.23
N PRO A 111 6.25 -15.44 -2.16
CA PRO A 111 5.32 -15.50 -1.04
C PRO A 111 4.64 -16.86 -0.86
N LEU A 112 4.28 -17.54 -1.96
CA LEU A 112 3.71 -18.89 -1.94
C LEU A 112 4.66 -19.91 -1.31
N SER A 113 5.96 -19.81 -1.66
CA SER A 113 6.99 -20.70 -1.12
C SER A 113 7.23 -20.51 0.39
N ILE A 114 6.99 -19.31 0.93
CA ILE A 114 7.12 -19.03 2.37
C ILE A 114 5.90 -19.60 3.12
N GLU A 115 4.72 -19.51 2.56
CA GLU A 115 3.49 -20.05 3.16
C GLU A 115 3.53 -21.57 3.24
N SER A 116 4.06 -22.24 2.22
CA SER A 116 4.13 -23.70 2.10
C SER A 116 4.98 -24.37 3.19
N ASN A 117 5.98 -23.69 3.73
CA ASN A 117 6.77 -24.25 4.85
C ASN A 117 5.95 -24.49 6.12
N ASN A 118 4.70 -24.00 6.18
CA ASN A 118 3.81 -24.11 7.33
C ASN A 118 2.64 -25.10 7.10
N SER A 119 2.54 -25.73 5.91
CA SER A 119 1.46 -26.67 5.59
C SER A 119 2.01 -27.94 4.92
N GLU A 120 1.49 -29.11 5.31
CA GLU A 120 1.92 -30.44 4.80
C GLU A 120 1.38 -30.75 3.38
N ASP A 121 0.44 -29.97 2.85
CA ASP A 121 -0.18 -30.18 1.54
C ASP A 121 0.46 -29.28 0.47
N TYR A 122 1.51 -29.82 -0.18
CA TYR A 122 2.19 -29.15 -1.29
C TYR A 122 1.59 -29.53 -2.65
N GLU A 123 0.84 -28.61 -3.26
CA GLU A 123 0.54 -28.65 -4.70
C GLU A 123 1.42 -27.64 -5.45
N LEU A 124 2.66 -28.01 -5.75
CA LEU A 124 3.61 -27.19 -6.54
C LEU A 124 3.00 -26.77 -7.90
N ASP A 125 2.21 -27.64 -8.52
CA ASP A 125 1.53 -27.37 -9.79
C ASP A 125 0.55 -26.17 -9.68
N ASN A 126 -0.12 -26.02 -8.55
CA ASN A 126 -1.02 -24.91 -8.29
C ASN A 126 -0.28 -23.55 -8.19
N TYR A 127 0.95 -23.54 -7.63
CA TYR A 127 1.73 -22.30 -7.50
C TYR A 127 2.21 -21.76 -8.84
N GLU A 128 2.59 -22.65 -9.75
CA GLU A 128 2.98 -22.27 -11.10
C GLU A 128 1.80 -21.67 -11.88
N GLU A 129 0.63 -22.30 -11.83
CA GLU A 129 -0.58 -21.80 -12.49
C GLU A 129 -1.02 -20.45 -11.92
N ARG A 130 -1.02 -20.28 -10.60
CA ARG A 130 -1.33 -19.00 -9.94
C ARG A 130 -0.36 -17.90 -10.36
N THR A 131 0.94 -18.21 -10.40
CA THR A 131 1.98 -17.27 -10.82
C THR A 131 1.79 -16.84 -12.26
N ILE A 132 1.56 -17.79 -13.19
CA ILE A 132 1.31 -17.49 -14.59
C ILE A 132 0.02 -16.66 -14.77
N SER A 133 -1.03 -16.98 -14.03
CA SER A 133 -2.28 -16.24 -14.06
C SER A 133 -2.10 -14.78 -13.62
N ALA A 134 -1.40 -14.55 -12.51
CA ALA A 134 -1.07 -13.21 -12.03
C ALA A 134 -0.21 -12.42 -13.04
N MET A 135 0.76 -13.09 -13.67
CA MET A 135 1.61 -12.49 -14.71
C MET A 135 0.81 -12.09 -15.95
N LYS A 136 -0.10 -12.93 -16.41
CA LYS A 136 -1.00 -12.63 -17.55
C LYS A 136 -1.93 -11.46 -17.24
N MET A 137 -2.53 -11.43 -16.04
CA MET A 137 -3.40 -10.33 -15.58
C MET A 137 -2.67 -8.98 -15.66
N LEU A 138 -1.38 -8.96 -15.29
CA LEU A 138 -0.54 -7.75 -15.28
C LEU A 138 0.27 -7.56 -16.57
N LYS A 139 0.04 -8.38 -17.60
CA LYS A 139 0.70 -8.33 -18.92
C LYS A 139 2.24 -8.35 -18.84
N ILE A 140 2.78 -9.28 -18.05
CA ILE A 140 4.21 -9.51 -17.84
C ILE A 140 4.64 -10.96 -18.03
N ASP A 141 3.77 -11.82 -18.55
CA ASP A 141 4.04 -13.23 -18.81
C ASP A 141 5.21 -13.45 -19.77
N THR A 142 5.42 -12.56 -20.74
CA THR A 142 6.53 -12.62 -21.71
C THR A 142 7.91 -12.37 -21.10
N ILE A 143 7.99 -11.89 -19.87
CA ILE A 143 9.24 -11.57 -19.16
C ILE A 143 9.51 -12.49 -17.98
N ALA A 144 8.79 -13.62 -17.86
CA ALA A 144 8.86 -14.56 -16.74
C ALA A 144 10.29 -14.95 -16.33
N ASN A 145 11.13 -15.27 -17.31
CA ASN A 145 12.50 -15.74 -17.12
C ASN A 145 13.56 -14.63 -17.12
N LYS A 146 13.14 -13.34 -17.19
CA LYS A 146 14.06 -12.21 -17.09
C LYS A 146 14.34 -11.86 -15.64
N TYR A 147 15.50 -11.27 -15.40
CA TYR A 147 15.87 -10.70 -14.11
C TYR A 147 15.40 -9.24 -13.99
N PRO A 148 15.17 -8.70 -12.77
CA PRO A 148 14.68 -7.35 -12.57
C PRO A 148 15.48 -6.27 -13.31
N TYR A 149 16.78 -6.34 -13.32
CA TYR A 149 17.68 -5.36 -13.98
C TYR A 149 17.64 -5.38 -15.53
N LEU A 150 16.92 -6.35 -16.13
CA LEU A 150 16.76 -6.49 -17.61
C LEU A 150 15.42 -5.96 -18.11
N ILE A 151 14.61 -5.34 -17.26
CA ILE A 151 13.25 -4.91 -17.61
C ILE A 151 13.01 -3.45 -17.16
N SER A 152 11.99 -2.80 -17.76
CA SER A 152 11.64 -1.42 -17.43
C SER A 152 11.06 -1.27 -16.02
N GLY A 153 11.12 -0.07 -15.42
CA GLY A 153 10.54 0.24 -14.13
C GLY A 153 9.04 -0.09 -14.06
N GLY A 154 8.27 0.23 -15.11
CA GLY A 154 6.85 -0.14 -15.17
C GLY A 154 6.61 -1.66 -15.21
N GLN A 155 7.51 -2.44 -15.82
CA GLN A 155 7.47 -3.90 -15.77
C GLN A 155 7.84 -4.42 -14.37
N GLN A 156 8.84 -3.83 -13.72
CA GLN A 156 9.22 -4.16 -12.33
C GLN A 156 8.06 -3.88 -11.38
N GLN A 157 7.39 -2.74 -11.52
CA GLN A 157 6.25 -2.39 -10.67
C GLN A 157 5.08 -3.36 -10.86
N ARG A 158 4.76 -3.75 -12.09
CA ARG A 158 3.73 -4.77 -12.32
C ARG A 158 4.11 -6.14 -11.76
N ALA A 159 5.41 -6.50 -11.77
CA ALA A 159 5.88 -7.70 -11.09
C ALA A 159 5.75 -7.60 -9.55
N ALA A 160 6.03 -6.42 -8.97
CA ALA A 160 5.82 -6.17 -7.56
C ALA A 160 4.33 -6.25 -7.17
N ILE A 161 3.42 -5.77 -8.02
CA ILE A 161 1.97 -5.92 -7.84
C ILE A 161 1.58 -7.40 -7.91
N ALA A 162 2.07 -8.15 -8.93
CA ALA A 162 1.80 -9.58 -9.04
C ALA A 162 2.21 -10.34 -7.78
N ARG A 163 3.40 -10.05 -7.26
CA ARG A 163 3.90 -10.60 -6.00
C ARG A 163 3.01 -10.24 -4.81
N ALA A 164 2.51 -9.01 -4.76
CA ALA A 164 1.68 -8.53 -3.66
C ALA A 164 0.31 -9.23 -3.61
N ILE A 165 -0.25 -9.59 -4.77
CA ILE A 165 -1.60 -10.19 -4.86
C ILE A 165 -1.61 -11.72 -4.89
N ILE A 166 -0.44 -12.36 -4.99
CA ILE A 166 -0.35 -13.81 -5.27
C ILE A 166 -1.00 -14.69 -4.18
N ASN A 167 -0.98 -14.24 -2.92
CA ASN A 167 -1.62 -14.93 -1.79
C ASN A 167 -3.08 -14.51 -1.58
N ASN A 168 -3.69 -13.74 -2.50
CA ASN A 168 -5.04 -13.19 -2.36
C ASN A 168 -5.22 -12.43 -1.02
N PRO A 169 -4.42 -11.40 -0.75
CA PRO A 169 -4.45 -10.68 0.51
C PRO A 169 -5.80 -9.96 0.70
N ASP A 170 -6.18 -9.76 1.96
CA ASP A 170 -7.39 -8.99 2.30
C ASP A 170 -7.19 -7.49 2.09
N ILE A 171 -5.96 -6.98 2.25
CA ILE A 171 -5.60 -5.57 2.03
C ILE A 171 -4.29 -5.47 1.26
N ILE A 172 -4.26 -4.63 0.24
CA ILE A 172 -3.06 -4.25 -0.50
C ILE A 172 -2.62 -2.86 -0.04
N PHE A 173 -1.42 -2.76 0.51
CA PHE A 173 -0.74 -1.51 0.83
C PHE A 173 0.23 -1.13 -0.29
N ALA A 174 0.13 0.10 -0.80
CA ALA A 174 1.01 0.61 -1.84
C ALA A 174 1.64 1.95 -1.40
N ASP A 175 2.96 1.98 -1.27
CA ASP A 175 3.73 3.18 -0.92
C ASP A 175 4.32 3.80 -2.18
N GLU A 176 3.81 4.97 -2.59
CA GLU A 176 4.23 5.73 -3.78
C GLU A 176 4.37 4.84 -5.04
N PRO A 177 3.33 4.07 -5.43
CA PRO A 177 3.46 3.01 -6.43
C PRO A 177 3.81 3.50 -7.84
N THR A 178 3.79 4.80 -8.08
CA THR A 178 4.10 5.44 -9.35
C THR A 178 5.32 6.37 -9.27
N GLY A 179 5.92 6.54 -8.09
CA GLY A 179 6.95 7.55 -7.83
C GLY A 179 8.21 7.44 -8.69
N ASN A 180 8.56 6.23 -9.14
CA ASN A 180 9.74 5.97 -9.98
C ASN A 180 9.37 5.66 -11.45
N LEU A 181 8.16 6.02 -11.90
CA LEU A 181 7.65 5.68 -13.21
C LEU A 181 7.40 6.91 -14.09
N ASP A 182 7.54 6.74 -15.40
CA ASP A 182 7.03 7.70 -16.38
C ASP A 182 5.49 7.73 -16.40
N TRP A 183 4.92 8.76 -17.02
CA TRP A 183 3.48 8.98 -17.09
C TRP A 183 2.69 7.78 -17.65
N ASN A 184 3.18 7.18 -18.74
CA ASN A 184 2.49 6.07 -19.39
C ASN A 184 2.51 4.82 -18.49
N SER A 185 3.67 4.52 -17.91
CA SER A 185 3.83 3.41 -16.95
C SER A 185 2.97 3.61 -15.72
N SER A 186 2.90 4.84 -15.18
CA SER A 186 2.04 5.21 -14.05
C SER A 186 0.56 4.96 -14.35
N THR A 187 0.09 5.39 -15.53
CA THR A 187 -1.29 5.14 -15.95
C THR A 187 -1.60 3.65 -16.01
N ILE A 188 -0.73 2.85 -16.62
CA ILE A 188 -0.91 1.40 -16.74
C ILE A 188 -0.97 0.75 -15.34
N VAL A 189 -0.09 1.14 -14.43
CA VAL A 189 -0.05 0.63 -13.05
C VAL A 189 -1.34 0.97 -12.30
N MET A 190 -1.80 2.23 -12.38
CA MET A 190 -3.03 2.64 -11.71
C MET A 190 -4.29 2.01 -12.31
N ASP A 191 -4.32 1.78 -13.62
CA ASP A 191 -5.39 1.03 -14.28
C ASP A 191 -5.45 -0.43 -13.81
N HIS A 192 -4.30 -1.05 -13.47
CA HIS A 192 -4.29 -2.39 -12.87
C HIS A 192 -4.84 -2.37 -11.44
N PHE A 193 -4.47 -1.41 -10.60
CA PHE A 193 -5.06 -1.26 -9.26
C PHE A 193 -6.58 -1.04 -9.32
N GLU A 194 -7.05 -0.17 -10.23
CA GLU A 194 -8.48 0.06 -10.41
C GLU A 194 -9.22 -1.23 -10.82
N LYS A 195 -8.64 -2.03 -11.74
CA LYS A 195 -9.22 -3.32 -12.14
C LYS A 195 -9.27 -4.32 -10.99
N LEU A 196 -8.20 -4.43 -10.20
CA LEU A 196 -8.17 -5.27 -9.00
C LEU A 196 -9.30 -4.87 -8.03
N ASN A 197 -9.47 -3.58 -7.77
CA ASN A 197 -10.55 -3.10 -6.91
C ASN A 197 -11.94 -3.37 -7.48
N ILE A 198 -12.19 -3.04 -8.77
CA ILE A 198 -13.53 -3.16 -9.38
C ILE A 198 -13.93 -4.62 -9.62
N HIS A 199 -13.03 -5.47 -10.12
CA HIS A 199 -13.37 -6.83 -10.54
C HIS A 199 -13.24 -7.85 -9.41
N ASN A 200 -12.24 -7.70 -8.54
CA ASN A 200 -11.99 -8.65 -7.46
C ASN A 200 -12.52 -8.15 -6.12
N ASN A 201 -12.98 -6.89 -6.05
CA ASN A 201 -13.36 -6.23 -4.79
C ASN A 201 -12.19 -6.17 -3.77
N ASP A 202 -10.94 -6.05 -4.30
CA ASP A 202 -9.74 -5.94 -3.47
C ASP A 202 -9.76 -4.62 -2.69
N THR A 203 -9.39 -4.68 -1.41
CA THR A 203 -9.20 -3.49 -0.58
C THR A 203 -7.81 -2.94 -0.81
N ILE A 204 -7.69 -1.67 -1.21
CA ILE A 204 -6.41 -1.07 -1.59
C ILE A 204 -6.21 0.25 -0.84
N LEU A 205 -5.08 0.39 -0.14
CA LEU A 205 -4.63 1.63 0.46
C LEU A 205 -3.36 2.10 -0.25
N VAL A 206 -3.44 3.26 -0.91
CA VAL A 206 -2.30 3.89 -1.58
C VAL A 206 -1.84 5.10 -0.77
N VAL A 207 -0.55 5.16 -0.48
CA VAL A 207 0.11 6.37 0.01
C VAL A 207 0.74 7.06 -1.17
N THR A 208 0.45 8.35 -1.37
CA THR A 208 1.04 9.13 -2.45
C THR A 208 1.01 10.64 -2.16
N HIS A 209 1.90 11.39 -2.78
CA HIS A 209 1.83 12.85 -2.86
C HIS A 209 1.37 13.32 -4.25
N ASP A 210 1.19 12.39 -5.20
CA ASP A 210 0.81 12.69 -6.58
C ASP A 210 -0.73 12.69 -6.74
N PRO A 211 -1.34 13.85 -7.10
CA PRO A 211 -2.78 13.95 -7.33
C PRO A 211 -3.28 13.08 -8.50
N PHE A 212 -2.41 12.81 -9.48
CA PHE A 212 -2.74 11.94 -10.60
C PHE A 212 -2.99 10.50 -10.13
N THR A 213 -2.13 9.97 -9.28
CA THR A 213 -2.30 8.66 -8.64
C THR A 213 -3.54 8.63 -7.75
N ALA A 214 -3.73 9.66 -6.93
CA ALA A 214 -4.82 9.74 -5.96
C ALA A 214 -6.22 9.78 -6.61
N ARG A 215 -6.38 10.35 -7.82
CA ARG A 215 -7.69 10.44 -8.49
C ARG A 215 -8.33 9.09 -8.84
N TYR A 216 -7.57 8.00 -8.77
CA TYR A 216 -8.07 6.64 -8.96
C TYR A 216 -8.83 6.12 -7.72
N CYS A 217 -8.52 6.65 -6.55
CA CYS A 217 -9.14 6.24 -5.29
C CYS A 217 -10.61 6.65 -5.21
N ASN A 218 -11.37 5.93 -4.38
CA ASN A 218 -12.76 6.26 -4.07
C ASN A 218 -12.87 7.34 -2.99
N ARG A 219 -11.88 7.37 -2.08
CA ARG A 219 -11.77 8.27 -0.94
C ARG A 219 -10.32 8.65 -0.69
N ILE A 220 -10.09 9.87 -0.24
CA ILE A 220 -8.75 10.34 0.12
C ILE A 220 -8.79 10.95 1.52
N ILE A 221 -7.83 10.55 2.34
CA ILE A 221 -7.53 11.15 3.64
C ILE A 221 -6.25 11.98 3.47
N PHE A 222 -6.33 13.26 3.80
CA PHE A 222 -5.18 14.16 3.80
C PHE A 222 -4.56 14.23 5.19
N ILE A 223 -3.24 14.02 5.27
CA ILE A 223 -2.47 14.10 6.52
C ILE A 223 -1.55 15.30 6.48
N LYS A 224 -1.58 16.10 7.55
CA LYS A 224 -0.68 17.23 7.78
C LYS A 224 -0.15 17.17 9.21
N LYS A 225 1.17 17.25 9.39
CA LYS A 225 1.84 17.25 10.72
C LYS A 225 1.39 16.10 11.63
N GLY A 226 1.18 14.90 11.05
CA GLY A 226 0.78 13.70 11.79
C GLY A 226 -0.69 13.60 12.15
N GLU A 227 -1.55 14.52 11.71
CA GLU A 227 -3.00 14.55 11.97
C GLU A 227 -3.77 14.44 10.66
N ILE A 228 -5.03 13.99 10.74
CA ILE A 228 -5.96 14.05 9.60
C ILE A 228 -6.40 15.50 9.46
N TYR A 229 -6.05 16.11 8.32
CA TYR A 229 -6.42 17.47 7.97
C TYR A 229 -7.80 17.53 7.34
N SER A 230 -8.11 16.63 6.41
CA SER A 230 -9.36 16.61 5.66
C SER A 230 -9.58 15.23 5.05
N GLU A 231 -10.82 14.96 4.66
CA GLU A 231 -11.22 13.76 3.94
C GLU A 231 -12.20 14.12 2.82
N ILE A 232 -12.01 13.54 1.63
CA ILE A 232 -12.93 13.73 0.50
C ILE A 232 -13.27 12.40 -0.15
N ASN A 233 -14.48 12.31 -0.69
CA ASN A 233 -15.01 11.16 -1.39
C ASN A 233 -15.26 11.49 -2.87
N LYS A 234 -14.87 10.56 -3.75
CA LYS A 234 -15.06 10.70 -5.20
C LYS A 234 -16.54 10.66 -5.59
N ASN A 235 -17.34 9.84 -4.90
CA ASN A 235 -18.76 9.64 -5.20
C ASN A 235 -19.00 9.34 -6.69
N LYS A 236 -19.89 10.13 -7.34
CA LYS A 236 -20.23 10.00 -8.77
C LYS A 236 -19.32 10.83 -9.70
N LYS A 237 -18.28 11.47 -9.16
CA LYS A 237 -17.37 12.30 -9.95
C LYS A 237 -16.49 11.45 -10.86
N THR A 238 -16.16 12.02 -12.02
CA THR A 238 -15.11 11.48 -12.89
C THR A 238 -13.74 11.61 -12.25
N LYS A 239 -12.73 10.88 -12.74
CA LYS A 239 -11.34 11.03 -12.28
C LYS A 239 -10.83 12.46 -12.43
N ASN A 240 -11.26 13.17 -13.47
CA ASN A 240 -10.81 14.55 -13.71
C ASN A 240 -11.47 15.54 -12.75
N GLU A 241 -12.75 15.43 -12.48
CA GLU A 241 -13.43 16.28 -11.48
C GLU A 241 -12.83 16.04 -10.10
N PHE A 242 -12.61 14.79 -9.72
CA PHE A 242 -12.01 14.45 -8.43
C PHE A 242 -10.55 14.92 -8.32
N PHE A 243 -9.80 14.92 -9.43
CA PHE A 243 -8.46 15.49 -9.48
C PHE A 243 -8.43 16.99 -9.10
N TYR A 244 -9.39 17.77 -9.58
CA TYR A 244 -9.48 19.19 -9.22
C TYR A 244 -9.84 19.39 -7.75
N ASP A 245 -10.76 18.58 -7.18
CA ASP A 245 -11.05 18.63 -5.74
C ASP A 245 -9.79 18.35 -4.91
N ILE A 246 -8.97 17.38 -5.34
CA ILE A 246 -7.69 17.05 -4.68
C ILE A 246 -6.74 18.25 -4.72
N LEU A 247 -6.61 18.91 -5.88
CA LEU A 247 -5.73 20.06 -6.04
C LEU A 247 -6.16 21.23 -5.16
N ASP A 248 -7.47 21.49 -5.01
CA ASP A 248 -8.00 22.55 -4.15
C ASP A 248 -7.64 22.31 -2.68
N ILE A 249 -7.74 21.06 -2.19
CA ILE A 249 -7.32 20.75 -0.81
C ILE A 249 -5.80 20.88 -0.66
N LEU A 250 -5.01 20.40 -1.63
CA LEU A 250 -3.53 20.50 -1.56
C LEU A 250 -3.05 21.94 -1.56
N ARG A 251 -3.72 22.85 -2.31
CA ARG A 251 -3.43 24.29 -2.28
C ARG A 251 -3.61 24.84 -0.86
N ASN A 252 -4.74 24.56 -0.22
CA ASN A 252 -5.03 25.03 1.13
C ASN A 252 -4.03 24.44 2.16
N ILE A 253 -3.60 23.17 1.99
CA ILE A 253 -2.57 22.56 2.85
C ILE A 253 -1.23 23.31 2.70
N GLY A 254 -0.89 23.76 1.48
CA GLY A 254 0.34 24.47 1.16
C GLY A 254 0.37 25.91 1.69
N ASP A 255 -0.73 26.62 1.60
CA ASP A 255 -0.82 28.04 2.00
C ASP A 255 -0.57 28.23 3.51
N ASP A 256 -0.99 27.28 4.36
CA ASP A 256 -0.67 27.29 5.80
C ASP A 256 0.84 27.13 6.12
N GLN A 257 1.71 26.85 5.13
CA GLN A 257 3.15 26.80 5.34
C GLN A 257 3.82 28.18 5.28
N TYR A 258 3.11 29.20 4.79
CA TYR A 258 3.60 30.57 4.64
C TYR A 258 3.01 31.55 5.66
N GLU A 259 2.12 31.11 6.54
CA GLU A 259 1.69 31.89 7.72
C GLU A 259 2.76 31.73 8.82
N LEU A 260 3.70 32.68 8.82
CA LEU A 260 4.66 32.95 9.90
C LEU A 260 4.16 34.08 10.77
#